data_c32745b4e9536fbda12a3f977f38302c
#
_entry.id   c32745b4e9536fbda12a3f977f38302c
#
_cell.length_a   1.000
_cell.length_b   1.000
_cell.length_c   1.000
_cell.angle_alpha   90.00
_cell.angle_beta   90.00
_cell.angle_gamma   90.00
#
_symmetry.space_group_name_H-M   'P 1'
#
loop_
_entity.id
_entity.type
_entity.pdbx_description
1 polymer ?
#
loop_
_entity_poly.entity_id
_entity_poly.type
_entity_poly.pdbx_seq_one_letter_code
_entity_poly.pdbx_strand_id
1 'polypeptide(L)'
;MRSDMNNTHPAIPRQAPANALNTSTIQPGAAPQQSMIRHIIAIDPDVDRSGVAFLHLPSRELHCEAKTFPELIDDLHATKQATDALGEPLIVIVEAGWLNRSNWHVQAGDSRRKAAAIGRAAGRNHEVGRKIVEMARHMGIETVEQRPLQKCWRGPDGKITAAELAQFTGYTRRTSQDMRDAALLAWVHAGLPIRI
;
A
#
# COMPACT_ATOMS: atom_id res chain seq x y z
N MET A 1 -57.27 30.56 57.26
CA MET A 1 -56.98 29.97 58.58
C MET A 1 -55.57 29.41 58.53
N ARG A 2 -54.80 29.95 59.47
CA ARG A 2 -53.36 29.66 59.72
C ARG A 2 -53.20 28.21 60.24
N SER A 3 -52.05 27.63 59.94
CA SER A 3 -51.13 27.22 61.02
C SER A 3 -49.83 26.65 60.44
N ASP A 4 -48.79 27.31 60.92
CA ASP A 4 -47.40 26.92 60.90
C ASP A 4 -47.20 25.62 61.67
N MET A 5 -46.17 24.84 61.29
CA MET A 5 -45.30 24.17 62.26
C MET A 5 -44.03 23.64 61.65
N ASN A 6 -43.02 24.36 61.97
CA ASN A 6 -41.78 23.94 62.64
C ASN A 6 -40.91 22.86 61.97
N ASN A 7 -39.85 23.38 61.58
CA ASN A 7 -38.57 22.82 61.12
C ASN A 7 -37.74 22.41 62.38
N THR A 8 -37.23 21.18 62.39
CA THR A 8 -36.08 20.82 63.21
C THR A 8 -35.17 19.87 62.46
N HIS A 9 -34.05 20.42 61.95
CA HIS A 9 -32.92 19.66 61.46
C HIS A 9 -32.07 19.11 62.62
N PRO A 10 -31.61 17.85 62.54
CA PRO A 10 -30.45 17.41 63.32
C PRO A 10 -29.16 17.61 62.54
N ALA A 11 -28.16 18.09 63.23
CA ALA A 11 -26.81 18.40 62.74
C ALA A 11 -26.04 17.15 62.31
N ILE A 12 -25.38 17.26 61.20
CA ILE A 12 -24.44 16.27 60.67
C ILE A 12 -23.02 16.56 61.17
N PRO A 13 -22.30 15.60 61.77
CA PRO A 13 -20.91 15.81 62.21
C PRO A 13 -19.98 15.85 61.02
N ARG A 14 -19.12 16.87 60.95
CA ARG A 14 -18.04 17.03 60.02
C ARG A 14 -16.97 15.99 60.31
N GLN A 15 -16.71 15.07 59.32
CA GLN A 15 -15.49 14.27 59.27
C GLN A 15 -14.45 14.99 58.43
N ALA A 16 -13.22 15.06 58.95
CA ALA A 16 -12.06 15.64 58.33
C ALA A 16 -11.56 14.76 57.13
N PRO A 17 -10.95 15.35 56.10
CA PRO A 17 -10.44 14.58 54.96
C PRO A 17 -9.14 13.88 55.33
N ALA A 18 -9.11 12.57 55.21
CA ALA A 18 -7.89 11.78 55.19
C ALA A 18 -7.21 11.96 53.83
N ASN A 19 -6.07 12.65 53.83
CA ASN A 19 -5.16 12.73 52.70
C ASN A 19 -4.54 11.35 52.47
N ALA A 20 -5.06 10.61 51.47
CA ALA A 20 -4.37 9.49 50.88
C ALA A 20 -3.71 9.98 49.58
N LEU A 21 -2.42 10.19 49.65
CA LEU A 21 -1.57 10.41 48.47
C LEU A 21 -1.58 9.12 47.61
N ASN A 22 -2.45 9.09 46.61
CA ASN A 22 -2.43 8.08 45.58
C ASN A 22 -1.30 8.46 44.60
N THR A 23 -0.09 7.97 44.86
CA THR A 23 0.99 7.95 43.85
C THR A 23 0.62 6.93 42.78
N SER A 24 -0.23 7.33 41.83
CA SER A 24 -0.35 6.62 40.56
C SER A 24 0.97 6.75 39.83
N THR A 25 1.76 5.69 39.90
CA THR A 25 2.91 5.49 39.02
C THR A 25 2.38 5.52 37.58
N ILE A 26 2.55 6.65 36.89
CA ILE A 26 2.34 6.77 35.47
C ILE A 26 3.42 5.88 34.83
N GLN A 27 3.05 4.69 34.43
CA GLN A 27 3.90 3.92 33.52
C GLN A 27 4.09 4.75 32.24
N PRO A 28 5.34 4.97 31.77
CA PRO A 28 5.52 5.62 30.47
C PRO A 28 4.79 4.77 29.45
N GLY A 29 3.75 5.36 28.81
CA GLY A 29 3.02 4.72 27.74
C GLY A 29 4.02 4.27 26.71
N ALA A 30 3.99 2.98 26.36
CA ALA A 30 4.75 2.46 25.25
C ALA A 30 4.42 3.33 24.03
N ALA A 31 5.41 4.01 23.47
CA ALA A 31 5.26 4.71 22.21
C ALA A 31 4.63 3.72 21.22
N PRO A 32 3.66 4.13 20.39
CA PRO A 32 3.09 3.22 19.41
C PRO A 32 4.28 2.71 18.57
N GLN A 33 4.55 1.41 18.68
CA GLN A 33 5.48 0.75 17.78
C GLN A 33 4.89 0.96 16.40
N GLN A 34 5.46 1.89 15.62
CA GLN A 34 5.18 1.97 14.19
C GLN A 34 5.49 0.58 13.65
N SER A 35 4.43 -0.16 13.32
CA SER A 35 4.55 -1.50 12.77
C SER A 35 5.32 -1.35 11.45
N MET A 36 6.60 -1.75 11.46
CA MET A 36 7.40 -1.68 10.24
C MET A 36 6.76 -2.60 9.21
N ILE A 37 6.44 -2.07 8.03
CA ILE A 37 5.95 -2.82 6.89
C ILE A 37 6.86 -4.04 6.67
N ARG A 38 6.25 -5.23 6.57
CA ARG A 38 6.99 -6.47 6.33
C ARG A 38 6.75 -7.04 4.96
N HIS A 39 5.56 -6.83 4.42
CA HIS A 39 5.15 -7.37 3.13
C HIS A 39 4.72 -6.24 2.21
N ILE A 40 5.27 -6.23 1.01
CA ILE A 40 4.89 -5.31 -0.07
C ILE A 40 4.38 -6.14 -1.24
N ILE A 41 3.20 -5.80 -1.75
CA ILE A 41 2.73 -6.26 -3.05
C ILE A 41 2.72 -5.05 -3.97
N ALA A 42 3.56 -5.04 -5.00
CA ALA A 42 3.54 -4.00 -6.02
C ALA A 42 2.92 -4.53 -7.31
N ILE A 43 2.16 -3.68 -7.98
CA ILE A 43 1.32 -4.06 -9.12
C ILE A 43 1.52 -3.04 -10.24
N ASP A 44 1.87 -3.53 -11.44
CA ASP A 44 1.79 -2.80 -12.71
C ASP A 44 0.52 -3.26 -13.44
N PRO A 45 -0.55 -2.44 -13.44
CA PRO A 45 -1.86 -2.86 -13.94
C PRO A 45 -1.89 -3.04 -15.45
N ASP A 46 -2.40 -4.17 -15.90
CA ASP A 46 -2.74 -4.42 -17.30
C ASP A 46 -4.09 -5.12 -17.43
N VAL A 47 -4.78 -4.88 -18.57
CA VAL A 47 -6.13 -5.39 -18.83
C VAL A 47 -6.18 -6.91 -18.96
N ASP A 48 -5.13 -7.51 -19.46
CA ASP A 48 -5.06 -8.96 -19.67
C ASP A 48 -4.42 -9.65 -18.45
N ARG A 49 -3.20 -9.26 -18.10
CA ARG A 49 -2.47 -9.79 -16.95
C ARG A 49 -1.55 -8.75 -16.34
N SER A 50 -1.88 -8.27 -15.16
CA SER A 50 -1.05 -7.34 -14.39
C SER A 50 0.26 -7.98 -13.96
N GLY A 51 1.36 -7.23 -14.01
CA GLY A 51 2.59 -7.59 -13.35
C GLY A 51 2.46 -7.44 -11.84
N VAL A 52 2.86 -8.47 -11.09
CA VAL A 52 2.77 -8.48 -9.63
C VAL A 52 4.10 -8.88 -9.03
N ALA A 53 4.55 -8.15 -8.02
CA ALA A 53 5.74 -8.46 -7.26
C ALA A 53 5.42 -8.53 -5.76
N PHE A 54 5.76 -9.64 -5.15
CA PHE A 54 5.68 -9.86 -3.70
C PHE A 54 7.08 -9.68 -3.12
N LEU A 55 7.26 -8.78 -2.18
CA LEU A 55 8.51 -8.52 -1.51
C LEU A 55 8.36 -8.68 0.00
N HIS A 56 9.08 -9.65 0.58
CA HIS A 56 9.22 -9.77 2.02
C HIS A 56 10.45 -8.96 2.46
N LEU A 57 10.23 -7.83 3.15
CA LEU A 57 11.28 -6.87 3.47
C LEU A 57 12.40 -7.42 4.36
N PRO A 58 12.13 -8.18 5.44
CA PRO A 58 13.17 -8.68 6.31
C PRO A 58 14.18 -9.58 5.61
N SER A 59 13.74 -10.48 4.73
CA SER A 59 14.62 -11.38 3.96
C SER A 59 15.03 -10.81 2.60
N ARG A 60 14.37 -9.74 2.12
CA ARG A 60 14.46 -9.21 0.75
C ARG A 60 14.10 -10.24 -0.32
N GLU A 61 13.34 -11.24 0.07
CA GLU A 61 12.86 -12.24 -0.86
C GLU A 61 11.82 -11.63 -1.79
N LEU A 62 12.07 -11.78 -3.09
CA LEU A 62 11.24 -11.24 -4.16
C LEU A 62 10.64 -12.39 -4.96
N HIS A 63 9.35 -12.33 -5.20
CA HIS A 63 8.63 -13.23 -6.11
C HIS A 63 7.81 -12.40 -7.10
N CYS A 64 7.84 -12.77 -8.38
CA CYS A 64 7.15 -12.04 -9.44
C CYS A 64 6.27 -12.98 -10.27
N GLU A 65 5.06 -12.54 -10.53
CA GLU A 65 4.07 -13.26 -11.34
C GLU A 65 3.30 -12.31 -12.26
N ALA A 66 2.66 -12.87 -13.30
CA ALA A 66 1.68 -12.18 -14.10
C ALA A 66 0.30 -12.77 -13.82
N LYS A 67 -0.64 -11.95 -13.34
CA LYS A 67 -1.97 -12.37 -12.86
C LYS A 67 -3.08 -11.71 -13.65
N THR A 68 -4.12 -12.48 -13.95
CA THR A 68 -5.41 -11.89 -14.35
C THR A 68 -6.04 -11.15 -13.17
N PHE A 69 -7.00 -10.27 -13.43
CA PHE A 69 -7.65 -9.52 -12.36
C PHE A 69 -8.28 -10.43 -11.27
N PRO A 70 -9.04 -11.51 -11.59
CA PRO A 70 -9.55 -12.42 -10.57
C PRO A 70 -8.45 -13.09 -9.75
N GLU A 71 -7.42 -13.66 -10.42
CA GLU A 71 -6.27 -14.31 -9.74
C GLU A 71 -5.58 -13.34 -8.77
N LEU A 72 -5.41 -12.08 -9.17
CA LEU A 72 -4.81 -11.05 -8.33
C LEU A 72 -5.66 -10.75 -7.10
N ILE A 73 -6.98 -10.63 -7.26
CA ILE A 73 -7.88 -10.34 -6.14
C ILE A 73 -7.89 -11.50 -5.13
N ASP A 74 -7.89 -12.74 -5.61
CA ASP A 74 -7.80 -13.93 -4.75
C ASP A 74 -6.49 -13.94 -3.96
N ASP A 75 -5.36 -13.62 -4.61
CA ASP A 75 -4.05 -13.54 -3.95
C ASP A 75 -3.97 -12.41 -2.91
N LEU A 76 -4.52 -11.24 -3.22
CA LEU A 76 -4.59 -10.13 -2.26
C LEU A 76 -5.37 -10.54 -1.01
N HIS A 77 -6.50 -11.22 -1.19
CA HIS A 77 -7.33 -11.70 -0.09
C HIS A 77 -6.58 -12.76 0.74
N ALA A 78 -5.98 -13.75 0.10
CA ALA A 78 -5.22 -14.81 0.76
C ALA A 78 -4.01 -14.26 1.52
N THR A 79 -3.26 -13.34 0.89
CA THR A 79 -2.09 -12.70 1.52
C THR A 79 -2.52 -11.85 2.72
N LYS A 80 -3.61 -11.08 2.61
CA LYS A 80 -4.15 -10.29 3.72
C LYS A 80 -4.52 -11.18 4.91
N GLN A 81 -5.22 -12.29 4.66
CA GLN A 81 -5.56 -13.24 5.74
C GLN A 81 -4.32 -13.83 6.41
N ALA A 82 -3.32 -14.22 5.61
CA ALA A 82 -2.08 -14.80 6.13
C ALA A 82 -1.28 -13.79 6.97
N THR A 83 -1.13 -12.56 6.48
CA THR A 83 -0.39 -11.51 7.19
C THR A 83 -1.11 -11.04 8.46
N ASP A 84 -2.44 -10.97 8.44
CA ASP A 84 -3.25 -10.66 9.64
C ASP A 84 -3.10 -11.74 10.71
N ALA A 85 -3.14 -13.01 10.32
CA ALA A 85 -2.97 -14.11 11.27
C ALA A 85 -1.58 -14.10 11.94
N LEU A 86 -0.56 -13.55 11.25
CA LEU A 86 0.79 -13.38 11.79
C LEU A 86 0.98 -12.03 12.52
N GLY A 87 0.03 -11.12 12.44
CA GLY A 87 0.16 -9.75 12.94
C GLY A 87 1.22 -8.95 12.17
N GLU A 88 1.45 -9.27 10.90
CA GLU A 88 2.48 -8.65 10.06
C GLU A 88 1.85 -7.62 9.10
N PRO A 89 2.36 -6.38 9.06
CA PRO A 89 1.83 -5.33 8.20
C PRO A 89 2.08 -5.60 6.70
N LEU A 90 0.99 -5.47 5.92
CA LEU A 90 0.98 -5.58 4.45
C LEU A 90 0.64 -4.22 3.84
N ILE A 91 1.36 -3.84 2.79
CA ILE A 91 1.03 -2.70 1.94
C ILE A 91 0.92 -3.14 0.47
N VAL A 92 -0.05 -2.58 -0.24
CA VAL A 92 -0.19 -2.73 -1.69
C VAL A 92 0.19 -1.42 -2.37
N ILE A 93 1.02 -1.50 -3.41
CA ILE A 93 1.44 -0.36 -4.21
C ILE A 93 1.02 -0.60 -5.65
N VAL A 94 0.23 0.31 -6.19
CA VAL A 94 -0.27 0.20 -7.57
C VAL A 94 0.36 1.30 -8.41
N GLU A 95 0.96 0.94 -9.57
CA GLU A 95 1.42 1.93 -10.52
C GLU A 95 0.22 2.69 -11.10
N ALA A 96 0.17 3.99 -10.81
CA ALA A 96 -0.98 4.84 -11.09
C ALA A 96 -0.71 5.76 -12.30
N GLY A 97 -0.75 5.19 -13.50
CA GLY A 97 -0.57 5.94 -14.75
C GLY A 97 -1.56 7.09 -14.92
N TRP A 98 -2.75 7.00 -14.31
CA TRP A 98 -3.77 8.06 -14.31
C TRP A 98 -3.40 9.31 -13.52
N LEU A 99 -2.35 9.26 -12.71
CA LEU A 99 -1.83 10.44 -12.02
C LEU A 99 -0.93 11.31 -12.90
N ASN A 100 -0.59 10.82 -14.11
CA ASN A 100 0.18 11.61 -15.07
C ASN A 100 -0.72 12.62 -15.77
N ARG A 101 -0.21 13.85 -15.92
CA ARG A 101 -0.95 14.96 -16.56
C ARG A 101 -1.11 14.81 -18.07
N SER A 102 -0.27 14.02 -18.72
CA SER A 102 -0.24 13.86 -20.18
C SER A 102 -0.15 12.38 -20.56
N ASN A 103 -0.71 12.05 -21.72
CA ASN A 103 -0.56 10.73 -22.31
C ASN A 103 0.78 10.66 -23.09
N TRP A 104 1.83 10.20 -22.43
CA TRP A 104 3.21 10.14 -22.96
C TRP A 104 3.37 9.21 -24.17
N HIS A 105 2.41 8.32 -24.39
CA HIS A 105 2.47 7.35 -25.48
C HIS A 105 2.05 7.94 -26.82
N VAL A 106 1.43 9.12 -26.84
CA VAL A 106 1.05 9.84 -28.07
C VAL A 106 2.18 10.77 -28.47
N GLN A 107 2.76 10.54 -29.65
CA GLN A 107 3.84 11.38 -30.19
C GLN A 107 3.29 12.44 -31.17
N ALA A 108 4.07 13.53 -31.37
CA ALA A 108 3.74 14.64 -32.26
C ALA A 108 3.75 14.18 -33.71
N GLY A 109 3.34 13.30 -34.26
CA GLY A 109 3.30 12.75 -35.62
C GLY A 109 2.32 11.58 -35.74
N ASP A 110 1.73 11.18 -34.62
CA ASP A 110 0.78 10.08 -34.61
C ASP A 110 -0.53 10.49 -35.29
N SER A 111 -1.07 9.59 -36.12
CA SER A 111 -2.39 9.79 -36.70
C SER A 111 -3.46 9.83 -35.58
N ARG A 112 -4.56 10.54 -35.82
CA ARG A 112 -5.71 10.60 -34.87
C ARG A 112 -6.20 9.21 -34.48
N ARG A 113 -6.23 8.26 -35.44
CA ARG A 113 -6.64 6.86 -35.21
C ARG A 113 -5.68 6.16 -34.25
N LYS A 114 -4.36 6.34 -34.42
CA LYS A 114 -3.32 5.76 -33.56
C LYS A 114 -3.39 6.38 -32.16
N ALA A 115 -3.48 7.69 -32.06
CA ALA A 115 -3.64 8.40 -30.78
C ALA A 115 -4.89 7.94 -30.01
N ALA A 116 -6.03 7.77 -30.69
CA ALA A 116 -7.26 7.26 -30.10
C ALA A 116 -7.14 5.80 -29.63
N ALA A 117 -6.41 4.95 -30.37
CA ALA A 117 -6.16 3.56 -29.96
C ALA A 117 -5.27 3.49 -28.71
N ILE A 118 -4.20 4.27 -28.68
CA ILE A 118 -3.31 4.39 -27.51
C ILE A 118 -4.10 4.89 -26.29
N GLY A 119 -4.91 5.94 -26.45
CA GLY A 119 -5.72 6.49 -25.36
C GLY A 119 -6.73 5.48 -24.80
N ARG A 120 -7.36 4.66 -25.67
CA ARG A 120 -8.26 3.59 -25.23
C ARG A 120 -7.54 2.48 -24.47
N ALA A 121 -6.36 2.06 -24.94
CA ALA A 121 -5.55 1.05 -24.27
C ALA A 121 -5.12 1.55 -22.87
N ALA A 122 -4.56 2.74 -22.80
CA ALA A 122 -4.18 3.36 -21.53
C ALA A 122 -5.40 3.52 -20.59
N GLY A 123 -6.54 3.96 -21.11
CA GLY A 123 -7.77 4.10 -20.31
C GLY A 123 -8.26 2.80 -19.70
N ARG A 124 -8.16 1.67 -20.42
CA ARG A 124 -8.52 0.34 -19.88
C ARG A 124 -7.58 -0.08 -18.75
N ASN A 125 -6.27 0.07 -18.94
CA ASN A 125 -5.29 -0.27 -17.90
C ASN A 125 -5.46 0.63 -16.67
N HIS A 126 -5.76 1.91 -16.86
CA HIS A 126 -6.07 2.83 -15.77
C HIS A 126 -7.31 2.41 -14.97
N GLU A 127 -8.35 1.93 -15.66
CA GLU A 127 -9.57 1.47 -14.98
C GLU A 127 -9.32 0.17 -14.19
N VAL A 128 -8.57 -0.78 -14.76
CA VAL A 128 -8.14 -1.98 -14.02
C VAL A 128 -7.35 -1.58 -12.78
N GLY A 129 -6.39 -0.67 -12.90
CA GLY A 129 -5.60 -0.19 -11.77
C GLY A 129 -6.45 0.46 -10.68
N ARG A 130 -7.43 1.31 -11.03
CA ARG A 130 -8.36 1.90 -10.05
C ARG A 130 -9.21 0.83 -9.37
N LYS A 131 -9.65 -0.20 -10.08
CA LYS A 131 -10.40 -1.31 -9.50
C LYS A 131 -9.55 -2.16 -8.56
N ILE A 132 -8.29 -2.37 -8.86
CA ILE A 132 -7.34 -3.02 -7.94
C ILE A 132 -7.22 -2.20 -6.64
N VAL A 133 -7.03 -0.87 -6.74
CA VAL A 133 -6.96 0.03 -5.57
C VAL A 133 -8.25 -0.03 -4.75
N GLU A 134 -9.41 0.03 -5.41
CA GLU A 134 -10.72 -0.06 -4.76
C GLU A 134 -10.87 -1.37 -3.98
N MET A 135 -10.54 -2.51 -4.62
CA MET A 135 -10.64 -3.83 -4.00
C MET A 135 -9.66 -4.01 -2.84
N ALA A 136 -8.41 -3.59 -3.00
CA ALA A 136 -7.43 -3.68 -1.93
C ALA A 136 -7.86 -2.86 -0.70
N ARG A 137 -8.34 -1.63 -0.89
CA ARG A 137 -8.90 -0.79 0.18
C ARG A 137 -10.15 -1.39 0.82
N HIS A 138 -11.03 -2.00 0.01
CA HIS A 138 -12.22 -2.70 0.52
C HIS A 138 -11.84 -3.87 1.44
N MET A 139 -10.74 -4.56 1.15
CA MET A 139 -10.18 -5.61 2.01
C MET A 139 -9.46 -5.06 3.26
N GLY A 140 -9.42 -3.75 3.46
CA GLY A 140 -8.69 -3.13 4.56
C GLY A 140 -7.16 -3.19 4.42
N ILE A 141 -6.64 -3.32 3.20
CA ILE A 141 -5.21 -3.27 2.95
C ILE A 141 -4.77 -1.82 2.76
N GLU A 142 -3.69 -1.43 3.45
CA GLU A 142 -3.04 -0.14 3.17
C GLU A 142 -2.59 -0.10 1.70
N THR A 143 -3.02 0.93 0.95
CA THR A 143 -2.84 0.98 -0.50
C THR A 143 -2.32 2.33 -0.94
N VAL A 144 -1.20 2.33 -1.66
CA VAL A 144 -0.53 3.51 -2.22
C VAL A 144 -0.67 3.52 -3.74
N GLU A 145 -1.13 4.64 -4.28
CA GLU A 145 -1.12 4.95 -5.70
C GLU A 145 0.19 5.66 -6.04
N GLN A 146 1.11 4.95 -6.68
CA GLN A 146 2.44 5.43 -7.03
C GLN A 146 2.48 5.85 -8.51
N ARG A 147 2.93 7.08 -8.80
CA ARG A 147 3.19 7.47 -10.19
C ARG A 147 4.21 6.53 -10.84
N PRO A 148 4.10 6.27 -12.16
CA PRO A 148 5.11 5.53 -12.90
C PRO A 148 6.52 6.03 -12.60
N LEU A 149 7.43 5.10 -12.41
CA LEU A 149 8.83 5.42 -12.15
C LEU A 149 9.49 5.99 -13.40
N GLN A 150 10.54 6.80 -13.20
CA GLN A 150 11.31 7.35 -14.30
C GLN A 150 11.99 6.24 -15.11
N LYS A 151 11.82 6.31 -16.43
CA LYS A 151 12.45 5.38 -17.38
C LYS A 151 13.89 5.82 -17.63
N CYS A 152 14.86 5.14 -17.03
CA CYS A 152 16.29 5.45 -17.11
C CYS A 152 17.18 4.21 -17.29
N TRP A 153 16.58 3.08 -17.68
CA TRP A 153 17.24 1.79 -17.79
C TRP A 153 17.67 1.48 -19.24
N ARG A 154 18.44 0.40 -19.43
CA ARG A 154 19.03 0.04 -20.74
C ARG A 154 18.06 -0.69 -21.68
N GLY A 155 16.92 -1.13 -21.19
CA GLY A 155 15.94 -1.83 -22.01
C GLY A 155 15.19 -0.90 -22.98
N PRO A 156 14.35 -1.46 -23.85
CA PRO A 156 13.53 -0.69 -24.78
C PRO A 156 12.72 0.37 -24.05
N ASP A 157 12.61 1.55 -24.65
CA ASP A 157 11.91 2.71 -24.07
C ASP A 157 12.40 3.12 -22.67
N GLY A 158 13.65 2.79 -22.32
CA GLY A 158 14.24 3.08 -21.01
C GLY A 158 13.68 2.22 -19.89
N LYS A 159 13.04 1.09 -20.19
CA LYS A 159 12.52 0.14 -19.20
C LYS A 159 13.62 -0.78 -18.66
N ILE A 160 13.42 -1.27 -17.44
CA ILE A 160 14.38 -2.16 -16.79
C ILE A 160 14.46 -3.53 -17.49
N THR A 161 15.68 -4.02 -17.70
CA THR A 161 15.94 -5.37 -18.22
C THR A 161 15.96 -6.41 -17.12
N ALA A 162 15.82 -7.69 -17.46
CA ALA A 162 15.94 -8.79 -16.50
C ALA A 162 17.34 -8.84 -15.86
N ALA A 163 18.39 -8.53 -16.64
CA ALA A 163 19.77 -8.50 -16.15
C ALA A 163 19.99 -7.37 -15.13
N GLU A 164 19.49 -6.17 -15.39
CA GLU A 164 19.57 -5.06 -14.43
C GLU A 164 18.78 -5.35 -13.15
N LEU A 165 17.57 -5.90 -13.26
CA LEU A 165 16.79 -6.31 -12.09
C LEU A 165 17.55 -7.33 -11.24
N ALA A 166 18.13 -8.35 -11.88
CA ALA A 166 18.88 -9.40 -11.19
C ALA A 166 20.12 -8.87 -10.43
N GLN A 167 20.78 -7.82 -10.94
CA GLN A 167 21.99 -7.26 -10.33
C GLN A 167 21.77 -6.76 -8.90
N PHE A 168 20.63 -6.14 -8.60
CA PHE A 168 20.39 -5.59 -7.26
C PHE A 168 19.38 -6.38 -6.44
N THR A 169 18.49 -7.18 -7.08
CA THR A 169 17.51 -7.99 -6.35
C THR A 169 17.97 -9.44 -6.14
N GLY A 170 18.89 -9.94 -6.96
CA GLY A 170 19.21 -11.36 -7.03
C GLY A 170 18.15 -12.24 -7.74
N TYR A 171 17.08 -11.64 -8.26
CA TYR A 171 15.98 -12.38 -8.90
C TYR A 171 16.34 -12.76 -10.33
N THR A 172 16.53 -14.04 -10.61
CA THR A 172 17.00 -14.56 -11.91
C THR A 172 15.95 -15.34 -12.68
N ARG A 173 14.72 -15.49 -12.15
CA ARG A 173 13.65 -16.21 -12.85
C ARG A 173 13.16 -15.40 -14.06
N ARG A 174 12.54 -16.11 -15.04
CA ARG A 174 11.95 -15.46 -16.21
C ARG A 174 10.84 -14.48 -15.82
N THR A 175 10.87 -13.29 -16.39
CA THR A 175 9.89 -12.21 -16.13
C THR A 175 9.37 -11.60 -17.42
N SER A 176 8.11 -11.17 -17.43
CA SER A 176 7.59 -10.20 -18.40
C SER A 176 8.09 -8.78 -18.07
N GLN A 177 7.80 -7.81 -18.93
CA GLN A 177 8.14 -6.40 -18.63
C GLN A 177 7.35 -5.90 -17.42
N ASP A 178 6.05 -6.14 -17.37
CA ASP A 178 5.17 -5.66 -16.30
C ASP A 178 5.56 -6.27 -14.93
N MET A 179 5.99 -7.54 -14.92
CA MET A 179 6.54 -8.16 -13.71
C MET A 179 7.82 -7.45 -13.22
N ARG A 180 8.69 -7.00 -14.15
CA ARG A 180 9.91 -6.26 -13.78
C ARG A 180 9.59 -4.85 -13.32
N ASP A 181 8.64 -4.19 -13.96
CA ASP A 181 8.18 -2.85 -13.59
C ASP A 181 7.55 -2.89 -12.17
N ALA A 182 6.74 -3.91 -11.87
CA ALA A 182 6.21 -4.15 -10.52
C ALA A 182 7.31 -4.46 -9.49
N ALA A 183 8.30 -5.29 -9.84
CA ALA A 183 9.42 -5.61 -8.95
C ALA A 183 10.26 -4.37 -8.62
N LEU A 184 10.55 -3.55 -9.62
CA LEU A 184 11.25 -2.28 -9.44
C LEU A 184 10.45 -1.34 -8.54
N LEU A 185 9.13 -1.27 -8.75
CA LEU A 185 8.23 -0.46 -7.94
C LEU A 185 8.28 -0.86 -6.45
N ALA A 186 8.20 -2.17 -6.15
CA ALA A 186 8.34 -2.69 -4.79
C ALA A 186 9.68 -2.31 -4.16
N TRP A 187 10.77 -2.50 -4.91
CA TRP A 187 12.14 -2.25 -4.45
C TRP A 187 12.41 -0.79 -4.13
N VAL A 188 11.98 0.11 -5.04
CA VAL A 188 12.10 1.57 -4.87
C VAL A 188 11.25 2.05 -3.70
N HIS A 189 10.02 1.59 -3.58
CA HIS A 189 9.14 1.98 -2.46
C HIS A 189 9.72 1.54 -1.12
N ALA A 190 10.34 0.37 -1.06
CA ALA A 190 11.03 -0.13 0.11
C ALA A 190 12.30 0.65 0.49
N GLY A 191 12.74 1.60 -0.33
CA GLY A 191 14.00 2.32 -0.13
C GLY A 191 15.24 1.42 -0.20
N LEU A 192 15.14 0.27 -0.87
CA LEU A 192 16.24 -0.67 -0.98
C LEU A 192 17.30 -0.18 -1.98
N PRO A 193 18.59 -0.47 -1.75
CA PRO A 193 19.67 0.05 -2.58
C PRO A 193 19.61 -0.54 -3.99
N ILE A 194 19.79 0.31 -4.99
CA ILE A 194 19.98 -0.05 -6.39
C ILE A 194 21.45 0.21 -6.72
N ARG A 195 22.20 -0.86 -6.88
CA ARG A 195 23.62 -0.81 -7.28
C ARG A 195 23.78 -1.56 -8.59
N ILE A 196 24.16 -0.86 -9.66
CA ILE A 196 24.35 -1.38 -11.00
C ILE A 196 25.81 -1.24 -11.40
#